data_5b138398a034c37c61a368cb3b4cb50d
#
_entry.id   5b138398a034c37c61a368cb3b4cb50d
#
_cell.length_a   1.000
_cell.length_b   1.000
_cell.length_c   1.000
_cell.angle_alpha   90.00
_cell.angle_beta   90.00
_cell.angle_gamma   90.00
#
_symmetry.space_group_name_H-M   'P 1'
#
loop_
_entity.id
_entity.type
_entity.pdbx_description
1 polymer ?
#
loop_
_entity_poly.entity_id
_entity_poly.type
_entity_poly.pdbx_seq_one_letter_code
_entity_poly.pdbx_strand_id
1 'polypeptide(L)'
;MRRNIFALASLAAATSMLLGGHANAVEFSATFSGFEEIGGLGAGETGAIFSKGKATLDLDLNRSARTITFNLTYSGLSAPVTQSHIHFGKEHVAGGVMVFFCSNLTNPPPGTQACPPNGGSVTGTITAGNVVGPTAQGITPGNFDAVVAALVSNSVYGNVHTINFPAGEVRGQVRRGGRDDDSR
;
A
#
# COMPACT_ATOMS: atom_id res chain seq x y z
N MET A 1 -69.30 -29.74 21.85
CA MET A 1 -68.59 -28.74 21.15
C MET A 1 -67.17 -28.65 21.77
N ARG A 2 -66.14 -29.21 21.15
CA ARG A 2 -64.72 -29.12 21.58
C ARG A 2 -63.97 -28.20 20.66
N ARG A 3 -63.46 -27.10 21.20
CA ARG A 3 -62.63 -26.12 20.45
C ARG A 3 -61.18 -26.56 20.55
N ASN A 4 -60.56 -26.92 19.41
CA ASN A 4 -59.16 -27.16 19.29
C ASN A 4 -58.44 -25.80 19.12
N ILE A 5 -57.48 -25.52 20.02
CA ILE A 5 -56.59 -24.37 19.95
C ILE A 5 -55.29 -24.88 19.37
N PHE A 6 -54.98 -24.47 18.13
CA PHE A 6 -53.66 -24.68 17.51
C PHE A 6 -52.70 -23.59 18.01
N ALA A 7 -51.69 -24.00 18.75
CA ALA A 7 -50.59 -23.11 19.09
C ALA A 7 -49.55 -23.11 17.95
N LEU A 8 -49.34 -21.94 17.34
CA LEU A 8 -48.25 -21.71 16.40
C LEU A 8 -46.96 -21.45 17.21
N ALA A 9 -46.01 -22.36 17.13
CA ALA A 9 -44.68 -22.13 17.61
C ALA A 9 -43.86 -21.38 16.57
N SER A 10 -43.54 -20.12 16.85
CA SER A 10 -42.63 -19.31 16.01
C SER A 10 -41.18 -19.71 16.30
N LEU A 11 -40.55 -20.32 15.30
CA LEU A 11 -39.14 -20.66 15.35
C LEU A 11 -38.34 -19.40 14.94
N ALA A 12 -37.75 -18.71 15.92
CA ALA A 12 -36.84 -17.61 15.68
C ALA A 12 -35.46 -18.18 15.28
N ALA A 13 -35.08 -18.07 14.00
CA ALA A 13 -33.77 -18.38 13.52
C ALA A 13 -32.81 -17.26 13.93
N ALA A 14 -31.97 -17.49 14.93
CA ALA A 14 -30.89 -16.60 15.28
C ALA A 14 -29.75 -16.72 14.24
N THR A 15 -29.69 -15.76 13.32
CA THR A 15 -28.56 -15.61 12.40
C THR A 15 -27.37 -15.05 13.19
N SER A 16 -26.46 -15.90 13.65
CA SER A 16 -25.17 -15.49 14.20
C SER A 16 -24.32 -14.94 13.07
N MET A 17 -24.24 -13.60 12.94
CA MET A 17 -23.20 -12.94 12.17
C MET A 17 -21.86 -13.26 12.80
N LEU A 18 -21.09 -14.13 12.15
CA LEU A 18 -19.67 -14.30 12.43
C LEU A 18 -18.98 -12.99 12.06
N LEU A 19 -18.79 -12.12 13.04
CA LEU A 19 -17.80 -11.06 12.99
C LEU A 19 -16.43 -11.76 12.94
N GLY A 20 -15.97 -12.06 11.73
CA GLY A 20 -14.61 -12.52 11.49
C GLY A 20 -13.65 -11.41 11.86
N GLY A 21 -13.28 -11.31 13.14
CA GLY A 21 -12.28 -10.40 13.63
C GLY A 21 -10.97 -10.71 12.92
N HIS A 22 -10.39 -9.74 12.25
CA HIS A 22 -9.02 -9.75 11.74
C HIS A 22 -8.05 -9.63 12.94
N ALA A 23 -8.09 -10.62 13.84
CA ALA A 23 -7.43 -10.57 15.15
C ALA A 23 -5.88 -10.49 15.08
N ASN A 24 -5.25 -10.45 13.90
CA ASN A 24 -3.79 -10.42 13.73
C ASN A 24 -3.31 -9.52 12.57
N ALA A 25 -4.15 -8.65 12.03
CA ALA A 25 -3.70 -7.68 11.02
C ALA A 25 -2.91 -6.57 11.69
N VAL A 26 -1.74 -6.23 11.15
CA VAL A 26 -0.95 -5.07 11.56
C VAL A 26 -1.08 -4.03 10.45
N GLU A 27 -1.67 -2.89 10.79
CA GLU A 27 -1.93 -1.81 9.85
C GLU A 27 -0.71 -0.90 9.71
N PHE A 28 -0.48 -0.45 8.48
CA PHE A 28 0.48 0.60 8.14
C PHE A 28 -0.18 1.55 7.16
N SER A 29 0.23 2.82 7.20
CA SER A 29 -0.30 3.84 6.28
C SER A 29 0.75 4.87 5.91
N ALA A 30 0.46 5.60 4.82
CA ALA A 30 1.24 6.75 4.41
C ALA A 30 0.37 7.76 3.68
N THR A 31 0.63 9.04 3.90
CA THR A 31 0.12 10.15 3.07
C THR A 31 1.26 10.68 2.22
N PHE A 32 1.01 10.87 0.93
CA PHE A 32 2.04 11.27 -0.04
C PHE A 32 1.83 12.73 -0.45
N SER A 33 2.94 13.45 -0.57
CA SER A 33 3.00 14.79 -1.14
C SER A 33 4.25 14.97 -2.00
N GLY A 34 4.24 15.95 -2.90
CA GLY A 34 5.43 16.28 -3.67
C GLY A 34 6.58 16.84 -2.82
N PHE A 35 6.27 17.43 -1.65
CA PHE A 35 7.29 17.95 -0.75
C PHE A 35 8.13 16.87 -0.07
N GLU A 36 7.59 15.65 0.03
CA GLU A 36 8.30 14.47 0.56
C GLU A 36 9.16 13.77 -0.50
N GLU A 37 9.02 14.15 -1.78
CA GLU A 37 9.86 13.61 -2.83
C GLU A 37 11.30 14.06 -2.67
N ILE A 38 12.22 13.18 -2.96
CA ILE A 38 13.65 13.48 -2.92
C ILE A 38 14.31 13.38 -4.28
N GLY A 39 13.54 12.92 -5.30
CA GLY A 39 14.02 12.65 -6.64
C GLY A 39 15.12 11.59 -6.67
N GLY A 40 15.55 11.19 -7.84
CA GLY A 40 16.84 10.58 -8.00
C GLY A 40 17.90 11.70 -7.99
N LEU A 41 19.02 11.51 -7.37
CA LEU A 41 20.11 12.50 -7.33
C LEU A 41 20.93 12.51 -8.63
N GLY A 42 20.27 12.30 -9.77
CA GLY A 42 20.87 12.50 -11.09
C GLY A 42 21.02 13.98 -11.43
N ALA A 43 21.84 14.31 -12.43
CA ALA A 43 21.97 15.68 -12.88
C ALA A 43 20.59 16.22 -13.34
N GLY A 44 20.06 17.22 -12.63
CA GLY A 44 18.77 17.86 -12.90
C GLY A 44 17.61 17.38 -12.03
N GLU A 45 17.80 16.47 -11.08
CA GLU A 45 16.79 16.07 -10.12
C GLU A 45 16.88 16.92 -8.83
N THR A 46 15.75 17.46 -8.42
CA THR A 46 15.73 18.58 -7.45
C THR A 46 15.26 18.22 -6.05
N GLY A 47 14.96 16.96 -5.76
CA GLY A 47 14.33 16.61 -4.49
C GLY A 47 12.85 16.98 -4.48
N ALA A 48 12.38 17.76 -3.52
CA ALA A 48 10.98 18.12 -3.36
C ALA A 48 10.32 18.64 -4.66
N ILE A 49 9.11 18.18 -4.93
CA ILE A 49 8.31 18.53 -6.11
C ILE A 49 7.14 19.42 -5.69
N PHE A 50 7.00 20.59 -6.31
CA PHE A 50 5.83 21.43 -6.15
C PHE A 50 4.69 20.89 -7.00
N SER A 51 3.89 20.00 -6.42
CA SER A 51 2.73 19.38 -7.06
C SER A 51 1.48 19.56 -6.19
N LYS A 52 0.32 19.58 -6.85
CA LYS A 52 -1.00 19.46 -6.19
C LYS A 52 -1.38 17.99 -5.97
N GLY A 53 -0.60 17.06 -6.53
CA GLY A 53 -0.79 15.63 -6.40
C GLY A 53 -0.76 15.19 -4.95
N LYS A 54 -1.60 14.23 -4.63
CA LYS A 54 -1.69 13.57 -3.32
C LYS A 54 -1.96 12.09 -3.52
N ALA A 55 -1.48 11.28 -2.58
CA ALA A 55 -1.88 9.89 -2.48
C ALA A 55 -2.00 9.46 -1.01
N THR A 56 -2.76 8.39 -0.79
CA THR A 56 -2.83 7.66 0.47
C THR A 56 -2.57 6.20 0.19
N LEU A 57 -1.85 5.55 1.08
CA LEU A 57 -1.56 4.13 1.03
C LEU A 57 -1.93 3.52 2.37
N ASP A 58 -2.76 2.47 2.33
CA ASP A 58 -3.08 1.62 3.47
C ASP A 58 -2.55 0.21 3.19
N LEU A 59 -1.94 -0.41 4.19
CA LEU A 59 -1.38 -1.76 4.14
C LEU A 59 -1.83 -2.56 5.35
N ASP A 60 -2.43 -3.73 5.13
CA ASP A 60 -2.85 -4.65 6.18
C ASP A 60 -2.01 -5.92 6.11
N LEU A 61 -1.08 -6.08 7.05
CA LEU A 61 -0.22 -7.24 7.16
C LEU A 61 -0.91 -8.37 7.92
N ASN A 62 -1.15 -9.48 7.24
CA ASN A 62 -1.51 -10.75 7.84
C ASN A 62 -0.27 -11.66 7.92
N ARG A 63 0.33 -11.76 9.11
CA ARG A 63 1.54 -12.56 9.32
C ARG A 63 1.31 -14.06 9.12
N SER A 64 0.14 -14.56 9.55
CA SER A 64 -0.17 -16.00 9.47
C SER A 64 -0.39 -16.45 8.03
N ALA A 65 -1.08 -15.63 7.22
CA ALA A 65 -1.29 -15.88 5.81
C ALA A 65 -0.08 -15.50 4.94
N ARG A 66 0.90 -14.78 5.50
CA ARG A 66 2.05 -14.21 4.77
C ARG A 66 1.61 -13.35 3.58
N THR A 67 0.67 -12.44 3.85
CA THR A 67 0.13 -11.51 2.85
C THR A 67 0.09 -10.10 3.41
N ILE A 68 0.16 -9.12 2.51
CA ILE A 68 -0.15 -7.71 2.80
C ILE A 68 -1.20 -7.28 1.79
N THR A 69 -2.42 -6.96 2.23
CA THR A 69 -3.38 -6.29 1.37
C THR A 69 -3.07 -4.80 1.32
N PHE A 70 -3.29 -4.16 0.17
CA PHE A 70 -3.03 -2.74 0.00
C PHE A 70 -4.18 -2.02 -0.70
N ASN A 71 -4.31 -0.75 -0.35
CA ASN A 71 -5.15 0.21 -1.04
C ASN A 71 -4.35 1.49 -1.24
N LEU A 72 -4.01 1.80 -2.49
CA LEU A 72 -3.36 3.04 -2.90
C LEU A 72 -4.38 3.89 -3.65
N THR A 73 -4.63 5.10 -3.16
CA THR A 73 -5.49 6.09 -3.84
C THR A 73 -4.70 7.34 -4.14
N TYR A 74 -4.82 7.89 -5.36
CA TYR A 74 -4.13 9.11 -5.76
C TYR A 74 -4.98 10.00 -6.65
N SER A 75 -4.73 11.32 -6.57
CA SER A 75 -5.45 12.34 -7.34
C SER A 75 -4.64 13.61 -7.51
N GLY A 76 -5.06 14.48 -8.43
CA GLY A 76 -4.49 15.81 -8.62
C GLY A 76 -3.05 15.82 -9.15
N LEU A 77 -2.58 14.70 -9.69
CA LEU A 77 -1.25 14.58 -10.29
C LEU A 77 -1.15 15.40 -11.59
N SER A 78 0.05 15.82 -11.93
CA SER A 78 0.32 16.76 -13.02
C SER A 78 0.26 16.14 -14.41
N ALA A 79 0.32 14.81 -14.51
CA ALA A 79 0.34 14.06 -15.76
C ALA A 79 -0.11 12.61 -15.53
N PRO A 80 -0.37 11.83 -16.59
CA PRO A 80 -0.68 10.40 -16.47
C PRO A 80 0.37 9.63 -15.67
N VAL A 81 -0.12 8.76 -14.79
CA VAL A 81 0.70 7.90 -13.93
C VAL A 81 1.42 6.87 -14.77
N THR A 82 2.71 6.70 -14.53
CA THR A 82 3.55 5.69 -15.18
C THR A 82 3.73 4.44 -14.31
N GLN A 83 3.91 4.61 -13.00
CA GLN A 83 4.07 3.51 -12.06
C GLN A 83 3.92 3.97 -10.60
N SER A 84 3.73 3.00 -9.71
CA SER A 84 3.80 3.21 -8.26
C SER A 84 4.33 1.95 -7.58
N HIS A 85 5.12 2.14 -6.52
CA HIS A 85 5.77 1.06 -5.79
C HIS A 85 6.16 1.47 -4.37
N ILE A 86 6.56 0.49 -3.56
CA ILE A 86 7.24 0.72 -2.28
C ILE A 86 8.72 0.42 -2.40
N HIS A 87 9.50 1.19 -1.65
CA HIS A 87 10.95 1.15 -1.61
C HIS A 87 11.49 0.80 -0.23
N PHE A 88 12.70 0.24 -0.20
CA PHE A 88 13.46 0.05 1.02
C PHE A 88 14.34 1.27 1.29
N GLY A 89 13.85 2.19 2.09
CA GLY A 89 14.57 3.43 2.43
C GLY A 89 13.95 4.13 3.63
N LYS A 90 14.81 4.77 4.40
CA LYS A 90 14.40 5.66 5.48
C LYS A 90 13.85 6.97 4.91
N GLU A 91 13.27 7.77 5.80
CA GLU A 91 12.83 9.13 5.48
C GLU A 91 13.97 9.95 4.86
N HIS A 92 13.66 10.69 3.82
CA HIS A 92 14.61 11.54 3.06
C HIS A 92 15.81 10.80 2.41
N VAL A 93 15.70 9.47 2.23
CA VAL A 93 16.74 8.69 1.56
C VAL A 93 16.12 7.89 0.41
N ALA A 94 16.80 7.90 -0.76
CA ALA A 94 16.44 7.03 -1.88
C ALA A 94 16.81 5.57 -1.57
N GLY A 95 15.92 4.67 -1.87
CA GLY A 95 16.12 3.22 -1.74
C GLY A 95 15.63 2.49 -2.97
N GLY A 96 16.00 1.22 -3.11
CA GLY A 96 15.55 0.38 -4.23
C GLY A 96 14.11 -0.09 -4.07
N VAL A 97 13.48 -0.46 -5.19
CA VAL A 97 12.09 -0.93 -5.23
C VAL A 97 11.98 -2.32 -4.61
N MET A 98 10.99 -2.50 -3.72
CA MET A 98 10.64 -3.80 -3.15
C MET A 98 9.46 -4.46 -3.88
N VAL A 99 8.37 -3.71 -4.09
CA VAL A 99 7.12 -4.22 -4.65
C VAL A 99 6.45 -3.14 -5.50
N PHE A 100 5.95 -3.52 -6.67
CA PHE A 100 5.13 -2.66 -7.52
C PHE A 100 3.65 -2.77 -7.13
N PHE A 101 2.97 -1.66 -7.00
CA PHE A 101 1.51 -1.61 -6.89
C PHE A 101 0.84 -1.65 -8.26
N CYS A 102 1.39 -0.89 -9.20
CA CYS A 102 0.94 -0.83 -10.59
C CYS A 102 2.03 -0.29 -11.51
N SER A 103 1.91 -0.55 -12.82
CA SER A 103 2.80 0.01 -13.83
C SER A 103 2.13 0.08 -15.20
N ASN A 104 2.33 1.22 -15.91
CA ASN A 104 1.97 1.46 -17.30
C ASN A 104 3.22 1.46 -18.21
N LEU A 105 4.40 1.12 -17.67
CA LEU A 105 5.62 0.97 -18.44
C LEU A 105 5.64 -0.36 -19.19
N THR A 106 6.49 -0.42 -20.23
CA THR A 106 6.75 -1.67 -20.94
C THR A 106 7.52 -2.66 -20.05
N ASN A 107 7.10 -3.94 -20.08
CA ASN A 107 7.75 -5.01 -19.32
C ASN A 107 7.79 -4.81 -17.78
N PRO A 108 6.65 -4.53 -17.13
CA PRO A 108 6.61 -4.50 -15.68
C PRO A 108 6.89 -5.90 -15.11
N PRO A 109 7.23 -6.03 -13.81
CA PRO A 109 7.32 -7.32 -13.16
C PRO A 109 6.05 -8.14 -13.36
N PRO A 110 6.15 -9.47 -13.53
CA PRO A 110 4.98 -10.34 -13.74
C PRO A 110 3.90 -10.15 -12.66
N GLY A 111 2.63 -10.09 -13.09
CA GLY A 111 1.49 -9.89 -12.18
C GLY A 111 1.25 -8.45 -11.74
N THR A 112 2.06 -7.48 -12.20
CA THR A 112 1.80 -6.06 -11.94
C THR A 112 0.63 -5.56 -12.77
N GLN A 113 -0.39 -4.99 -12.12
CA GLN A 113 -1.57 -4.42 -12.77
C GLN A 113 -1.29 -3.03 -13.36
N ALA A 114 -2.15 -2.57 -14.27
CA ALA A 114 -2.06 -1.21 -14.81
C ALA A 114 -2.46 -0.16 -13.76
N CYS A 115 -1.84 1.02 -13.81
CA CYS A 115 -2.21 2.17 -13.01
C CYS A 115 -3.38 2.94 -13.66
N PRO A 116 -4.43 3.36 -12.92
CA PRO A 116 -5.35 4.41 -13.39
C PRO A 116 -4.57 5.67 -13.80
N PRO A 117 -4.62 6.09 -15.08
CA PRO A 117 -3.67 7.10 -15.55
C PRO A 117 -3.92 8.50 -14.98
N ASN A 118 -5.17 8.86 -14.69
CA ASN A 118 -5.58 10.22 -14.32
C ASN A 118 -6.05 10.37 -12.86
N GLY A 119 -5.72 9.37 -12.03
CA GLY A 119 -6.19 9.28 -10.65
C GLY A 119 -7.17 8.13 -10.45
N GLY A 120 -7.30 7.68 -9.21
CA GLY A 120 -8.12 6.55 -8.81
C GLY A 120 -7.48 5.71 -7.72
N SER A 121 -7.98 4.49 -7.55
CA SER A 121 -7.48 3.54 -6.57
C SER A 121 -6.92 2.29 -7.22
N VAL A 122 -5.87 1.75 -6.61
CA VAL A 122 -5.24 0.48 -6.96
C VAL A 122 -5.22 -0.38 -5.71
N THR A 123 -5.83 -1.55 -5.77
CA THR A 123 -5.89 -2.50 -4.65
C THR A 123 -5.27 -3.83 -5.04
N GLY A 124 -4.79 -4.57 -4.07
CA GLY A 124 -4.25 -5.90 -4.32
C GLY A 124 -3.70 -6.57 -3.07
N THR A 125 -3.08 -7.71 -3.29
CA THR A 125 -2.44 -8.50 -2.24
C THR A 125 -1.00 -8.79 -2.62
N ILE A 126 -0.08 -8.38 -1.75
CA ILE A 126 1.35 -8.65 -1.84
C ILE A 126 1.61 -10.01 -1.20
N THR A 127 2.31 -10.86 -1.92
CA THR A 127 2.85 -12.15 -1.47
C THR A 127 4.36 -12.18 -1.73
N ALA A 128 5.02 -13.27 -1.42
CA ALA A 128 6.43 -13.46 -1.77
C ALA A 128 6.69 -13.27 -3.28
N GLY A 129 5.77 -13.73 -4.15
CA GLY A 129 5.91 -13.60 -5.60
C GLY A 129 5.94 -12.17 -6.15
N ASN A 130 5.52 -11.19 -5.36
CA ASN A 130 5.52 -9.78 -5.76
C ASN A 130 6.80 -9.03 -5.32
N VAL A 131 7.66 -9.66 -4.51
CA VAL A 131 8.90 -9.03 -4.01
C VAL A 131 9.98 -9.14 -5.08
N VAL A 132 10.45 -7.99 -5.59
CA VAL A 132 11.45 -7.92 -6.68
C VAL A 132 12.87 -7.61 -6.20
N GLY A 133 13.04 -7.15 -4.99
CA GLY A 133 14.34 -6.74 -4.44
C GLY A 133 14.20 -5.75 -3.28
N PRO A 134 15.16 -4.83 -3.10
CA PRO A 134 16.39 -4.60 -3.88
C PRO A 134 17.58 -5.46 -3.42
N THR A 135 18.19 -6.21 -4.33
CA THR A 135 19.32 -7.12 -4.01
C THR A 135 20.56 -6.37 -3.54
N ALA A 136 20.82 -5.19 -4.08
CA ALA A 136 21.94 -4.34 -3.65
C ALA A 136 21.83 -3.87 -2.18
N GLN A 137 20.62 -3.92 -1.60
CA GLN A 137 20.37 -3.60 -0.19
C GLN A 137 20.08 -4.87 0.65
N GLY A 138 20.34 -6.06 0.12
CA GLY A 138 20.19 -7.34 0.81
C GLY A 138 18.82 -7.98 0.74
N ILE A 139 17.87 -7.43 -0.02
CA ILE A 139 16.54 -8.03 -0.23
C ILE A 139 16.53 -8.79 -1.55
N THR A 140 16.48 -10.13 -1.49
CA THR A 140 16.36 -10.97 -2.67
C THR A 140 14.91 -11.06 -3.15
N PRO A 141 14.65 -11.27 -4.46
CA PRO A 141 13.31 -11.56 -4.95
C PRO A 141 12.67 -12.70 -4.16
N GLY A 142 11.39 -12.56 -3.85
CA GLY A 142 10.64 -13.53 -3.05
C GLY A 142 10.79 -13.41 -1.53
N ASN A 143 11.66 -12.53 -1.02
CA ASN A 143 11.90 -12.40 0.42
C ASN A 143 10.83 -11.54 1.11
N PHE A 144 9.65 -12.14 1.35
CA PHE A 144 8.54 -11.50 2.04
C PHE A 144 8.89 -11.06 3.48
N ASP A 145 9.71 -11.85 4.19
CA ASP A 145 10.09 -11.53 5.57
C ASP A 145 10.94 -10.26 5.65
N ALA A 146 11.75 -9.99 4.63
CA ALA A 146 12.49 -8.73 4.55
C ALA A 146 11.56 -7.52 4.35
N VAL A 147 10.48 -7.65 3.57
CA VAL A 147 9.46 -6.59 3.42
C VAL A 147 8.77 -6.33 4.75
N VAL A 148 8.39 -7.39 5.48
CA VAL A 148 7.79 -7.26 6.83
C VAL A 148 8.75 -6.59 7.81
N ALA A 149 10.02 -6.99 7.82
CA ALA A 149 11.04 -6.39 8.67
C ALA A 149 11.26 -4.90 8.34
N ALA A 150 11.27 -4.54 7.06
CA ALA A 150 11.39 -3.16 6.59
C ALA A 150 10.21 -2.30 7.05
N LEU A 151 8.96 -2.80 6.95
CA LEU A 151 7.76 -2.13 7.44
C LEU A 151 7.83 -1.88 8.95
N VAL A 152 8.15 -2.91 9.71
CA VAL A 152 8.23 -2.81 11.18
C VAL A 152 9.34 -1.86 11.65
N SER A 153 10.42 -1.74 10.88
CA SER A 153 11.55 -0.84 11.19
C SER A 153 11.36 0.60 10.67
N ASN A 154 10.16 0.95 10.15
CA ASN A 154 9.88 2.26 9.52
C ASN A 154 10.88 2.62 8.39
N SER A 155 11.34 1.60 7.64
CA SER A 155 12.30 1.76 6.54
C SER A 155 11.63 1.51 5.17
N VAL A 156 10.37 1.92 5.03
CA VAL A 156 9.59 1.79 3.79
C VAL A 156 8.96 3.12 3.44
N TYR A 157 9.07 3.51 2.18
CA TYR A 157 8.29 4.60 1.62
C TYR A 157 7.60 4.17 0.33
N GLY A 158 6.49 4.82 0.00
CA GLY A 158 5.85 4.67 -1.30
C GLY A 158 5.99 5.93 -2.14
N ASN A 159 5.90 5.80 -3.46
CA ASN A 159 5.78 6.94 -4.34
C ASN A 159 4.92 6.63 -5.59
N VAL A 160 4.47 7.69 -6.24
CA VAL A 160 3.75 7.65 -7.51
C VAL A 160 4.53 8.47 -8.53
N HIS A 161 4.79 7.87 -9.68
CA HIS A 161 5.52 8.49 -10.79
C HIS A 161 4.57 8.88 -11.91
N THR A 162 4.87 9.98 -12.57
CA THR A 162 4.12 10.46 -13.73
C THR A 162 5.05 10.71 -14.92
N ILE A 163 4.46 11.00 -16.09
CA ILE A 163 5.23 11.38 -17.27
C ILE A 163 6.07 12.64 -17.00
N ASN A 164 5.53 13.61 -16.24
CA ASN A 164 6.24 14.84 -15.91
C ASN A 164 7.35 14.63 -14.87
N PHE A 165 7.17 13.68 -13.98
CA PHE A 165 8.11 13.38 -12.89
C PHE A 165 8.44 11.89 -12.88
N PRO A 166 9.33 11.43 -13.79
CA PRO A 166 9.69 10.01 -13.90
C PRO A 166 10.43 9.48 -12.67
N ALA A 167 11.07 10.33 -11.88
CA ALA A 167 11.75 9.95 -10.64
C ALA A 167 10.80 9.89 -9.43
N GLY A 168 9.59 10.42 -9.56
CA GLY A 168 8.52 10.47 -8.55
C GLY A 168 7.87 11.84 -8.50
N GLU A 169 6.55 11.91 -8.41
CA GLU A 169 5.80 13.16 -8.24
C GLU A 169 5.36 13.36 -6.80
N VAL A 170 4.94 12.31 -6.14
CA VAL A 170 4.52 12.34 -4.73
C VAL A 170 5.06 11.12 -4.00
N ARG A 171 5.50 11.32 -2.76
CA ARG A 171 6.11 10.31 -1.89
C ARG A 171 5.54 10.41 -0.48
N GLY A 172 5.55 9.31 0.28
CA GLY A 172 5.22 9.27 1.69
C GLY A 172 5.91 8.12 2.41
N GLN A 173 6.44 8.38 3.61
CA GLN A 173 7.01 7.36 4.46
C GLN A 173 5.90 6.52 5.07
N VAL A 174 6.01 5.20 4.96
CA VAL A 174 5.06 4.26 5.55
C VAL A 174 5.32 4.15 7.05
N ARG A 175 4.26 4.34 7.83
CA ARG A 175 4.28 4.26 9.30
C ARG A 175 3.29 3.18 9.76
N ARG A 176 3.58 2.60 10.90
CA ARG A 176 2.64 1.67 11.53
C ARG A 176 1.40 2.46 11.98
N GLY A 177 0.21 2.06 11.48
CA GLY A 177 -1.07 2.57 11.94
C GLY A 177 -1.37 2.07 13.35
N GLY A 178 -2.00 2.92 14.16
CA GLY A 178 -2.46 2.52 15.48
C GLY A 178 -1.88 3.35 16.62
N ARG A 179 -2.78 4.13 17.19
CA ARG A 179 -2.68 5.01 18.35
C ARG A 179 -1.62 6.09 18.22
N ASP A 180 -2.14 7.24 17.83
CA ASP A 180 -1.49 8.52 18.01
C ASP A 180 -0.89 8.55 19.42
N ASP A 181 0.44 8.36 19.46
CA ASP A 181 1.22 8.77 20.61
C ASP A 181 1.36 10.30 20.51
N ASP A 182 0.19 10.97 20.69
CA ASP A 182 0.08 12.43 20.83
C ASP A 182 0.57 12.78 22.24
N SER A 183 1.87 12.54 22.45
CA SER A 183 2.58 12.96 23.65
C SER A 183 4.05 13.24 23.35
N ARG A 184 4.30 14.38 22.65
CA ARG A 184 5.54 15.16 22.85
C ARG A 184 5.30 16.62 22.52
#